data_c16ea4ca5bef5baac15ed0ec1328335e
#
_entry.id   c16ea4ca5bef5baac15ed0ec1328335e
#
_cell.length_a   1.000
_cell.length_b   1.000
_cell.length_c   1.000
_cell.angle_alpha   90.00
_cell.angle_beta   90.00
_cell.angle_gamma   90.00
#
_symmetry.space_group_name_H-M   'P 1'
#
loop_
_entity.id
_entity.type
_entity.pdbx_description
1 polymer ?
#
loop_
_entity_poly.entity_id
_entity_poly.type
_entity_poly.pdbx_seq_one_letter_code
_entity_poly.pdbx_strand_id
1 'polypeptide(L)'
;MNIFTIFAVRLLLGIFSFSGLVRVNECSGNSNVDALREVIVSHTDENGILQLFRKKEDGSKSLQLTNSKHGCRMPSVSPDGKKLVYVKQVDHSLSLWLSGIDGQNLRSVVSGGMNLIPSWLPDSKHIVWMKTQPGKKGEDPASNSQIHIINVETGQTRRLFSDPEQITFNDAMPSVSPDGKKIAFVSKRTGTFRVWVSNLDGSDAKPISPTKDQHESLKLPIEQKVPAWSPDGKWIPHWEGVEMIHMSPFTGIKNPKKDQQISATFSVWVVSSDGQKRRKVGRGDDPTWSPDGYVTRAFPDRERGGPKIMIETSSGEKELPIVPRKRNWGRFTWLPEKIKPKSN
;
A
#
# COMPACT_ATOMS: atom_id res chain seq x y z
N MET A 1 46.92 57.15 4.74
CA MET A 1 47.79 56.94 3.57
C MET A 1 47.61 55.49 3.14
N ASN A 2 47.07 55.32 1.93
CA ASN A 2 47.04 54.14 1.03
C ASN A 2 46.24 52.89 1.50
N ILE A 3 45.03 52.67 1.03
CA ILE A 3 44.56 52.16 -0.26
C ILE A 3 45.37 50.96 -0.76
N PHE A 4 44.82 49.76 -0.70
CA PHE A 4 44.94 48.80 -1.78
C PHE A 4 43.73 47.84 -1.82
N THR A 5 43.16 47.78 -2.97
CA THR A 5 42.10 47.02 -3.57
C THR A 5 42.36 45.52 -3.47
N ILE A 6 41.36 44.73 -3.06
CA ILE A 6 41.38 43.25 -3.20
C ILE A 6 40.23 42.80 -4.09
N PHE A 7 40.60 42.18 -5.18
CA PHE A 7 39.75 41.48 -6.13
C PHE A 7 39.01 40.32 -5.46
N ALA A 8 37.70 40.32 -5.51
CA ALA A 8 36.90 39.20 -5.13
C ALA A 8 36.74 38.22 -6.31
N VAL A 9 37.37 37.05 -6.20
CA VAL A 9 37.06 35.91 -7.06
C VAL A 9 35.82 35.22 -6.52
N ARG A 10 34.69 35.39 -7.21
CA ARG A 10 33.45 34.62 -6.96
C ARG A 10 33.66 33.23 -7.55
N LEU A 11 33.84 32.24 -6.67
CA LEU A 11 33.72 30.84 -7.01
C LEU A 11 32.22 30.49 -6.91
N LEU A 12 31.56 30.32 -8.06
CA LEU A 12 30.19 29.80 -8.18
C LEU A 12 30.23 28.29 -7.91
N LEU A 13 29.92 27.88 -6.69
CA LEU A 13 29.48 26.52 -6.40
C LEU A 13 27.97 26.46 -6.61
N GLY A 14 27.60 26.00 -7.78
CA GLY A 14 26.22 25.72 -8.11
C GLY A 14 25.72 24.52 -7.28
N ILE A 15 25.01 24.81 -6.22
CA ILE A 15 24.20 23.79 -5.52
C ILE A 15 22.92 23.62 -6.33
N PHE A 16 22.91 22.63 -7.22
CA PHE A 16 21.68 22.15 -7.82
C PHE A 16 20.91 21.32 -6.80
N SER A 17 20.07 21.95 -6.03
CA SER A 17 19.01 21.23 -5.31
C SER A 17 17.90 20.89 -6.33
N PHE A 18 17.99 19.72 -6.92
CA PHE A 18 16.86 19.14 -7.66
C PHE A 18 15.84 18.60 -6.66
N SER A 19 15.01 19.48 -6.10
CA SER A 19 13.72 19.09 -5.52
C SER A 19 12.71 18.96 -6.67
N GLY A 20 12.89 17.92 -7.49
CA GLY A 20 11.91 17.57 -8.51
C GLY A 20 10.72 16.89 -7.88
N LEU A 21 9.70 17.67 -7.49
CA LEU A 21 8.35 17.14 -7.31
C LEU A 21 7.94 16.50 -8.65
N VAL A 22 7.79 15.18 -8.67
CA VAL A 22 7.16 14.49 -9.79
C VAL A 22 5.66 14.81 -9.70
N ARG A 23 5.25 15.93 -10.31
CA ARG A 23 3.86 16.19 -10.62
C ARG A 23 3.41 15.16 -11.64
N VAL A 24 2.54 14.28 -11.25
CA VAL A 24 1.83 13.43 -12.17
C VAL A 24 0.73 14.29 -12.80
N ASN A 25 1.02 14.81 -13.98
CA ASN A 25 0.17 15.58 -14.89
C ASN A 25 -0.73 16.67 -14.28
N GLU A 26 -0.58 17.87 -14.84
CA GLU A 26 -1.62 18.89 -14.85
C GLU A 26 -2.84 18.35 -15.63
N CYS A 27 -3.75 17.68 -14.94
CA CYS A 27 -5.14 17.69 -15.36
C CYS A 27 -5.66 19.09 -15.07
N SER A 28 -5.63 19.96 -16.06
CA SER A 28 -6.35 21.23 -16.06
C SER A 28 -7.85 20.93 -16.04
N GLY A 29 -8.36 20.70 -14.85
CA GLY A 29 -9.78 20.62 -14.53
C GLY A 29 -10.01 21.53 -13.35
N ASN A 30 -10.76 22.60 -13.57
CA ASN A 30 -11.28 23.50 -12.55
C ASN A 30 -12.11 22.67 -11.57
N SER A 31 -11.47 22.03 -10.58
CA SER A 31 -12.14 21.29 -9.52
C SER A 31 -12.57 22.30 -8.47
N ASN A 32 -13.88 22.38 -8.23
CA ASN A 32 -14.42 23.00 -7.02
C ASN A 32 -13.68 22.44 -5.82
N VAL A 33 -12.93 23.29 -5.12
CA VAL A 33 -11.95 23.01 -4.06
C VAL A 33 -12.60 22.52 -2.76
N ASP A 34 -13.94 22.34 -2.69
CA ASP A 34 -14.68 22.20 -1.43
C ASP A 34 -15.16 20.80 -1.04
N ALA A 35 -14.93 19.77 -1.85
CA ALA A 35 -15.36 18.41 -1.48
C ALA A 35 -14.19 17.61 -0.92
N LEU A 36 -14.08 17.50 0.42
CA LEU A 36 -13.15 16.63 1.08
C LEU A 36 -13.26 15.18 0.54
N ARG A 37 -12.13 14.58 0.21
CA ARG A 37 -12.03 13.18 -0.25
C ARG A 37 -12.50 12.23 0.85
N GLU A 38 -12.94 11.06 0.44
CA GLU A 38 -13.39 10.03 1.37
C GLU A 38 -12.45 8.82 1.35
N VAL A 39 -12.34 8.20 2.51
CA VAL A 39 -11.55 6.98 2.73
C VAL A 39 -12.38 5.93 3.45
N ILE A 40 -12.06 4.67 3.20
CA ILE A 40 -12.45 3.57 4.09
C ILE A 40 -11.19 3.11 4.81
N VAL A 41 -11.20 3.20 6.13
CA VAL A 41 -10.09 2.87 7.00
C VAL A 41 -10.48 1.78 7.99
N SER A 42 -9.56 0.87 8.24
CA SER A 42 -9.70 -0.15 9.29
C SER A 42 -8.98 0.33 10.55
N HIS A 43 -9.72 0.48 11.63
CA HIS A 43 -9.15 0.70 12.97
C HIS A 43 -10.02 0.04 14.05
N THR A 44 -9.48 -0.08 15.28
CA THR A 44 -10.23 -0.69 16.38
C THR A 44 -11.41 0.17 16.82
N ASP A 45 -12.55 -0.45 17.07
CA ASP A 45 -13.72 0.13 17.73
C ASP A 45 -13.48 0.29 19.26
N GLU A 46 -14.53 0.58 20.00
CA GLU A 46 -14.48 0.75 21.45
C GLU A 46 -14.14 -0.54 22.20
N ASN A 47 -14.46 -1.68 21.61
CA ASN A 47 -14.15 -3.01 22.13
C ASN A 47 -12.75 -3.51 21.75
N GLY A 48 -11.95 -2.70 21.05
CA GLY A 48 -10.63 -3.09 20.56
C GLY A 48 -10.64 -4.00 19.34
N ILE A 49 -11.78 -4.17 18.68
CA ILE A 49 -11.95 -5.02 17.50
C ILE A 49 -11.80 -4.18 16.24
N LEU A 50 -10.99 -4.65 15.27
CA LEU A 50 -10.84 -3.96 13.99
C LEU A 50 -12.15 -3.94 13.21
N GLN A 51 -12.62 -2.74 12.87
CA GLN A 51 -13.80 -2.52 12.03
C GLN A 51 -13.45 -1.57 10.89
N LEU A 52 -14.29 -1.55 9.87
CA LEU A 52 -14.17 -0.62 8.75
C LEU A 52 -15.03 0.61 9.01
N PHE A 53 -14.43 1.76 8.77
CA PHE A 53 -15.08 3.07 8.90
C PHE A 53 -14.92 3.87 7.62
N ARG A 54 -15.99 4.49 7.15
CA ARG A 54 -15.97 5.50 6.09
C ARG A 54 -15.82 6.87 6.72
N LYS A 55 -14.88 7.65 6.26
CA LYS A 55 -14.55 8.99 6.80
C LYS A 55 -14.21 9.96 5.69
N LYS A 56 -14.32 11.25 6.00
CA LYS A 56 -13.64 12.29 5.24
C LYS A 56 -12.14 12.29 5.57
N GLU A 57 -11.32 12.81 4.67
CA GLU A 57 -9.86 12.88 4.86
C GLU A 57 -9.42 13.75 6.05
N ASP A 58 -10.27 14.66 6.50
CA ASP A 58 -10.10 15.46 7.73
C ASP A 58 -10.51 14.71 9.02
N GLY A 59 -10.89 13.43 8.89
CA GLY A 59 -11.35 12.58 9.99
C GLY A 59 -12.82 12.79 10.39
N SER A 60 -13.51 13.74 9.79
CA SER A 60 -14.93 13.99 10.05
C SER A 60 -15.86 12.93 9.41
N LYS A 61 -17.14 12.99 9.72
CA LYS A 61 -18.19 12.12 9.17
C LYS A 61 -17.84 10.62 9.27
N SER A 62 -17.43 10.19 10.45
CA SER A 62 -17.10 8.78 10.69
C SER A 62 -18.38 7.93 10.71
N LEU A 63 -18.48 6.99 9.77
CA LEU A 63 -19.53 5.98 9.68
C LEU A 63 -18.91 4.59 9.78
N GLN A 64 -19.31 3.82 10.79
CA GLN A 64 -18.91 2.42 10.91
C GLN A 64 -19.67 1.56 9.88
N LEU A 65 -18.92 0.81 9.05
CA LEU A 65 -19.48 -0.03 7.97
C LEU A 65 -19.60 -1.50 8.38
N THR A 66 -18.83 -1.95 9.37
CA THR A 66 -18.84 -3.36 9.79
C THR A 66 -19.02 -3.48 11.30
N ASN A 67 -19.67 -4.58 11.72
CA ASN A 67 -19.81 -4.95 13.12
C ASN A 67 -19.49 -6.45 13.26
N SER A 68 -18.20 -6.78 13.19
CA SER A 68 -17.70 -8.16 13.26
C SER A 68 -17.18 -8.47 14.66
N LYS A 69 -17.48 -9.67 15.17
CA LYS A 69 -16.91 -10.14 16.47
C LYS A 69 -15.41 -10.39 16.42
N HIS A 70 -14.85 -10.69 15.24
CA HIS A 70 -13.44 -11.10 15.09
C HIS A 70 -12.60 -10.13 14.28
N GLY A 71 -13.22 -9.10 13.70
CA GLY A 71 -12.53 -8.02 13.02
C GLY A 71 -12.57 -8.07 11.49
N CYS A 72 -12.50 -6.86 10.91
CA CYS A 72 -12.45 -6.60 9.49
C CYS A 72 -11.26 -5.69 9.17
N ARG A 73 -10.54 -5.97 8.07
CA ARG A 73 -9.31 -5.24 7.70
C ARG A 73 -9.06 -5.26 6.20
N MET A 74 -8.05 -4.52 5.75
CA MET A 74 -7.58 -4.50 4.35
C MET A 74 -8.71 -4.22 3.35
N PRO A 75 -9.43 -3.09 3.49
CA PRO A 75 -10.48 -2.73 2.56
C PRO A 75 -9.92 -2.38 1.19
N SER A 76 -10.66 -2.68 0.13
CA SER A 76 -10.39 -2.23 -1.23
C SER A 76 -11.71 -1.89 -1.93
N VAL A 77 -11.82 -0.65 -2.41
CA VAL A 77 -13.00 -0.14 -3.12
C VAL A 77 -12.90 -0.48 -4.59
N SER A 78 -14.00 -0.93 -5.20
CA SER A 78 -14.04 -1.19 -6.64
C SER A 78 -13.85 0.10 -7.44
N PRO A 79 -13.25 0.05 -8.65
CA PRO A 79 -13.04 1.23 -9.49
C PRO A 79 -14.30 2.02 -9.81
N ASP A 80 -15.46 1.36 -9.90
CA ASP A 80 -16.76 2.02 -10.08
C ASP A 80 -17.34 2.66 -8.80
N GLY A 81 -16.64 2.54 -7.67
CA GLY A 81 -17.03 3.11 -6.38
C GLY A 81 -18.24 2.46 -5.71
N LYS A 82 -18.75 1.34 -6.22
CA LYS A 82 -20.02 0.74 -5.76
C LYS A 82 -19.85 -0.41 -4.78
N LYS A 83 -18.71 -1.10 -4.82
CA LYS A 83 -18.46 -2.32 -4.06
C LYS A 83 -17.23 -2.15 -3.15
N LEU A 84 -17.25 -2.85 -2.04
CA LEU A 84 -16.17 -2.92 -1.07
C LEU A 84 -15.82 -4.39 -0.84
N VAL A 85 -14.58 -4.78 -1.14
CA VAL A 85 -14.01 -6.05 -0.69
C VAL A 85 -13.12 -5.82 0.51
N TYR A 86 -13.11 -6.75 1.45
CA TYR A 86 -12.29 -6.67 2.65
C TYR A 86 -12.00 -8.06 3.22
N VAL A 87 -11.01 -8.13 4.07
CA VAL A 87 -10.68 -9.34 4.83
C VAL A 87 -11.46 -9.34 6.13
N LYS A 88 -12.24 -10.41 6.36
CA LYS A 88 -12.92 -10.67 7.62
C LYS A 88 -12.36 -11.91 8.27
N GLN A 89 -12.04 -11.83 9.53
CA GLN A 89 -11.67 -13.00 10.32
C GLN A 89 -12.94 -13.80 10.66
N VAL A 90 -12.90 -15.09 10.35
CA VAL A 90 -13.95 -16.06 10.69
C VAL A 90 -13.23 -17.25 11.31
N ASP A 91 -13.44 -17.47 12.60
CA ASP A 91 -12.70 -18.45 13.39
C ASP A 91 -11.18 -18.28 13.24
N HIS A 92 -10.50 -19.32 12.73
CA HIS A 92 -9.06 -19.31 12.48
C HIS A 92 -8.69 -18.94 11.03
N SER A 93 -9.67 -18.51 10.22
CA SER A 93 -9.48 -18.18 8.81
C SER A 93 -9.60 -16.69 8.55
N LEU A 94 -8.89 -16.22 7.52
CA LEU A 94 -9.06 -14.89 6.95
C LEU A 94 -9.76 -15.04 5.59
N SER A 95 -10.99 -14.61 5.52
CA SER A 95 -11.89 -14.78 4.37
C SER A 95 -12.15 -13.46 3.67
N LEU A 96 -12.32 -13.49 2.34
CA LEU A 96 -12.71 -12.30 1.59
C LEU A 96 -14.23 -12.15 1.59
N TRP A 97 -14.67 -10.97 1.97
CA TRP A 97 -16.07 -10.58 2.00
C TRP A 97 -16.31 -9.40 1.07
N LEU A 98 -17.48 -9.36 0.46
CA LEU A 98 -17.97 -8.32 -0.42
C LEU A 98 -19.19 -7.66 0.20
N SER A 99 -19.28 -6.33 0.06
CA SER A 99 -20.48 -5.54 0.37
C SER A 99 -20.68 -4.44 -0.66
N GLY A 100 -21.80 -3.76 -0.59
CA GLY A 100 -21.95 -2.43 -1.13
C GLY A 100 -21.02 -1.44 -0.42
N ILE A 101 -20.77 -0.28 -1.05
CA ILE A 101 -19.94 0.78 -0.48
C ILE A 101 -20.53 1.39 0.81
N ASP A 102 -21.80 1.14 1.07
CA ASP A 102 -22.56 1.49 2.26
C ASP A 102 -22.47 0.44 3.39
N GLY A 103 -21.76 -0.67 3.15
CA GLY A 103 -21.65 -1.78 4.09
C GLY A 103 -22.82 -2.77 4.02
N GLN A 104 -23.79 -2.61 3.11
CA GLN A 104 -24.92 -3.52 2.98
C GLN A 104 -24.65 -4.66 1.97
N ASN A 105 -25.58 -5.61 1.85
CA ASN A 105 -25.49 -6.74 0.90
C ASN A 105 -24.23 -7.60 1.09
N LEU A 106 -23.99 -7.99 2.33
CA LEU A 106 -22.82 -8.75 2.75
C LEU A 106 -22.83 -10.18 2.20
N ARG A 107 -21.73 -10.61 1.60
CA ARG A 107 -21.50 -12.02 1.27
C ARG A 107 -20.04 -12.41 1.29
N SER A 108 -19.75 -13.65 1.60
CA SER A 108 -18.43 -14.24 1.43
C SER A 108 -18.16 -14.50 -0.06
N VAL A 109 -16.96 -14.17 -0.54
CA VAL A 109 -16.51 -14.48 -1.90
C VAL A 109 -15.37 -15.50 -1.92
N VAL A 110 -14.56 -15.55 -0.87
CA VAL A 110 -13.55 -16.59 -0.67
C VAL A 110 -13.55 -16.96 0.81
N SER A 111 -13.72 -18.22 1.12
CA SER A 111 -13.75 -18.74 2.49
C SER A 111 -12.60 -19.74 2.74
N GLY A 112 -12.25 -19.89 4.01
CA GLY A 112 -11.22 -20.82 4.47
C GLY A 112 -9.79 -20.38 4.14
N GLY A 113 -8.84 -20.76 5.02
CA GLY A 113 -7.41 -20.43 4.88
C GLY A 113 -7.09 -18.97 5.17
N MET A 114 -5.95 -18.52 4.66
CA MET A 114 -5.43 -17.16 4.85
C MET A 114 -5.50 -16.38 3.53
N ASN A 115 -6.52 -15.56 3.37
CA ASN A 115 -6.77 -14.75 2.17
C ASN A 115 -6.58 -13.26 2.53
N LEU A 116 -5.65 -12.60 1.86
CA LEU A 116 -5.14 -11.28 2.25
C LEU A 116 -5.00 -10.37 1.03
N ILE A 117 -4.97 -9.07 1.29
CA ILE A 117 -4.57 -8.02 0.35
C ILE A 117 -5.33 -8.12 -0.98
N PRO A 118 -6.67 -8.00 -0.97
CA PRO A 118 -7.44 -7.96 -2.19
C PRO A 118 -7.20 -6.66 -2.97
N SER A 119 -7.13 -6.76 -4.29
CA SER A 119 -7.02 -5.64 -5.23
C SER A 119 -7.97 -5.87 -6.42
N TRP A 120 -8.76 -4.86 -6.76
CA TRP A 120 -9.68 -4.94 -7.89
C TRP A 120 -8.97 -4.83 -9.23
N LEU A 121 -9.52 -5.51 -10.24
CA LEU A 121 -9.28 -5.18 -11.64
C LEU A 121 -10.16 -3.97 -12.04
N PRO A 122 -9.77 -3.24 -13.10
CA PRO A 122 -10.52 -2.06 -13.56
C PRO A 122 -11.96 -2.33 -13.97
N ASP A 123 -12.30 -3.59 -14.27
CA ASP A 123 -13.64 -4.01 -14.68
C ASP A 123 -14.66 -4.08 -13.53
N SER A 124 -14.24 -3.85 -12.28
CA SER A 124 -15.06 -3.97 -11.08
C SER A 124 -15.79 -5.32 -10.91
N LYS A 125 -15.28 -6.37 -11.59
CA LYS A 125 -15.81 -7.74 -11.56
C LYS A 125 -14.79 -8.76 -11.06
N HIS A 126 -13.51 -8.50 -11.28
CA HIS A 126 -12.44 -9.38 -10.84
C HIS A 126 -11.63 -8.79 -9.69
N ILE A 127 -11.19 -9.67 -8.79
CA ILE A 127 -10.31 -9.36 -7.67
C ILE A 127 -9.12 -10.30 -7.74
N VAL A 128 -7.91 -9.76 -7.63
CA VAL A 128 -6.72 -10.53 -7.31
C VAL A 128 -6.46 -10.46 -5.81
N TRP A 129 -5.93 -11.53 -5.23
CA TRP A 129 -5.58 -11.54 -3.81
C TRP A 129 -4.42 -12.47 -3.53
N MET A 130 -3.79 -12.27 -2.39
CA MET A 130 -2.79 -13.18 -1.85
C MET A 130 -3.49 -14.30 -1.06
N LYS A 131 -3.26 -15.54 -1.44
CA LYS A 131 -3.61 -16.73 -0.64
C LYS A 131 -2.33 -17.31 -0.07
N THR A 132 -2.30 -17.53 1.23
CA THR A 132 -1.15 -18.15 1.92
C THR A 132 -1.59 -19.31 2.80
N GLN A 133 -0.68 -20.19 3.10
CA GLN A 133 -0.87 -21.22 4.12
C GLN A 133 -0.43 -20.65 5.48
N PRO A 134 -1.03 -21.08 6.58
CA PRO A 134 -0.50 -20.76 7.89
C PRO A 134 0.96 -21.22 7.96
N GLY A 135 1.87 -20.24 8.08
CA GLY A 135 3.30 -20.52 8.26
C GLY A 135 3.60 -21.10 9.63
N LYS A 136 4.77 -21.71 9.79
CA LYS A 136 5.29 -22.06 11.12
C LYS A 136 5.49 -20.79 11.93
N LYS A 137 5.40 -20.90 13.27
CA LYS A 137 5.66 -19.77 14.17
C LYS A 137 7.02 -19.16 13.85
N GLY A 138 7.05 -17.87 13.51
CA GLY A 138 8.25 -17.13 13.15
C GLY A 138 8.51 -16.97 11.65
N GLU A 139 7.71 -17.58 10.79
CA GLU A 139 7.79 -17.37 9.34
C GLU A 139 7.01 -16.09 8.93
N ASP A 140 7.51 -15.42 7.89
CA ASP A 140 6.80 -14.28 7.28
C ASP A 140 5.46 -14.77 6.72
N PRO A 141 4.33 -14.11 7.02
CA PRO A 141 3.01 -14.44 6.44
C PRO A 141 3.00 -14.46 4.91
N ALA A 142 3.93 -13.79 4.25
CA ALA A 142 4.09 -13.85 2.80
C ALA A 142 4.85 -15.11 2.32
N SER A 143 5.45 -15.89 3.21
CA SER A 143 6.04 -17.19 2.85
C SER A 143 4.93 -18.16 2.46
N ASN A 144 5.18 -18.97 1.41
CA ASN A 144 4.19 -19.88 0.82
C ASN A 144 2.94 -19.20 0.25
N SER A 145 3.07 -17.94 -0.15
CA SER A 145 1.99 -17.18 -0.75
C SER A 145 1.89 -17.38 -2.27
N GLN A 146 0.69 -17.23 -2.77
CA GLN A 146 0.34 -17.30 -4.19
C GLN A 146 -0.72 -16.26 -4.51
N ILE A 147 -0.68 -15.74 -5.73
CA ILE A 147 -1.69 -14.80 -6.21
C ILE A 147 -2.80 -15.56 -6.94
N HIS A 148 -4.01 -15.30 -6.55
CA HIS A 148 -5.22 -15.84 -7.15
C HIS A 148 -6.08 -14.72 -7.74
N ILE A 149 -6.97 -15.10 -8.65
CA ILE A 149 -7.99 -14.20 -9.23
C ILE A 149 -9.37 -14.85 -9.13
N ILE A 150 -10.39 -14.07 -8.80
CA ILE A 150 -11.79 -14.47 -8.77
C ILE A 150 -12.65 -13.48 -9.55
N ASN A 151 -13.61 -14.01 -10.32
CA ASN A 151 -14.75 -13.23 -10.76
C ASN A 151 -15.80 -13.22 -9.64
N VAL A 152 -16.11 -12.06 -9.08
CA VAL A 152 -17.02 -11.95 -7.93
C VAL A 152 -18.49 -12.21 -8.28
N GLU A 153 -18.87 -12.16 -9.55
CA GLU A 153 -20.24 -12.42 -10.01
C GLU A 153 -20.48 -13.92 -10.21
N THR A 154 -19.53 -14.62 -10.84
CA THR A 154 -19.64 -16.05 -11.14
C THR A 154 -19.05 -16.97 -10.08
N GLY A 155 -18.17 -16.45 -9.22
CA GLY A 155 -17.43 -17.24 -8.24
C GLY A 155 -16.26 -18.04 -8.84
N GLN A 156 -16.01 -17.96 -10.16
CA GLN A 156 -14.90 -18.66 -10.80
C GLN A 156 -13.57 -18.14 -10.28
N THR A 157 -12.75 -19.07 -9.79
CA THR A 157 -11.45 -18.79 -9.15
C THR A 157 -10.35 -19.59 -9.84
N ARG A 158 -9.21 -18.97 -10.06
CA ARG A 158 -7.99 -19.63 -10.50
C ARG A 158 -6.75 -19.01 -9.87
N ARG A 159 -5.63 -19.73 -9.88
CA ARG A 159 -4.32 -19.14 -9.62
C ARG A 159 -4.00 -18.19 -10.77
N LEU A 160 -3.38 -17.04 -10.45
CA LEU A 160 -3.03 -16.07 -11.49
C LEU A 160 -1.85 -16.57 -12.32
N PHE A 161 -0.77 -17.00 -11.65
CA PHE A 161 0.40 -17.61 -12.28
C PHE A 161 0.30 -19.13 -12.16
N SER A 162 0.14 -19.82 -13.28
CA SER A 162 -0.13 -21.26 -13.33
C SER A 162 1.11 -22.10 -13.63
N ASP A 163 2.22 -21.49 -14.03
CA ASP A 163 3.49 -22.20 -14.28
C ASP A 163 3.97 -22.88 -12.99
N PRO A 164 4.25 -24.19 -13.01
CA PRO A 164 4.74 -24.93 -11.85
C PRO A 164 6.02 -24.35 -11.24
N GLU A 165 6.92 -23.79 -12.01
CA GLU A 165 8.13 -23.16 -11.52
C GLU A 165 7.81 -21.87 -10.72
N GLN A 166 6.79 -21.13 -11.12
CA GLN A 166 6.39 -19.90 -10.44
C GLN A 166 5.71 -20.13 -9.09
N ILE A 167 5.23 -21.35 -8.83
CA ILE A 167 4.55 -21.70 -7.57
C ILE A 167 5.49 -21.56 -6.36
N THR A 168 6.78 -21.74 -6.57
CA THR A 168 7.80 -21.77 -5.51
C THR A 168 8.30 -20.39 -5.08
N PHE A 169 7.93 -19.33 -5.79
CA PHE A 169 8.54 -18.01 -5.63
C PHE A 169 7.93 -17.13 -4.54
N ASN A 170 6.89 -17.59 -3.84
CA ASN A 170 6.22 -16.81 -2.80
C ASN A 170 5.74 -15.45 -3.32
N ASP A 171 4.92 -15.47 -4.38
CA ASP A 171 4.34 -14.26 -4.95
C ASP A 171 3.22 -13.72 -4.05
N ALA A 172 3.32 -12.45 -3.68
CA ALA A 172 2.48 -11.84 -2.66
C ALA A 172 2.14 -10.37 -2.98
N MET A 173 1.19 -9.83 -2.24
CA MET A 173 0.86 -8.40 -2.22
C MET A 173 0.56 -7.82 -3.61
N PRO A 174 -0.42 -8.37 -4.34
CA PRO A 174 -0.72 -7.94 -5.71
C PRO A 174 -1.35 -6.55 -5.75
N SER A 175 -1.01 -5.79 -6.80
CA SER A 175 -1.67 -4.54 -7.19
C SER A 175 -1.79 -4.50 -8.71
N VAL A 176 -3.01 -4.34 -9.24
CA VAL A 176 -3.27 -4.33 -10.68
C VAL A 176 -3.12 -2.90 -11.24
N SER A 177 -2.55 -2.77 -12.43
CA SER A 177 -2.45 -1.47 -13.11
C SER A 177 -3.83 -0.93 -13.50
N PRO A 178 -4.01 0.40 -13.59
CA PRO A 178 -5.31 1.01 -13.91
C PRO A 178 -5.89 0.59 -15.26
N ASP A 179 -5.05 0.17 -16.19
CA ASP A 179 -5.47 -0.35 -17.52
C ASP A 179 -5.76 -1.86 -17.51
N GLY A 180 -5.52 -2.54 -16.39
CA GLY A 180 -5.74 -3.98 -16.22
C GLY A 180 -4.75 -4.88 -16.94
N LYS A 181 -3.72 -4.35 -17.58
CA LYS A 181 -2.79 -5.14 -18.40
C LYS A 181 -1.60 -5.69 -17.62
N LYS A 182 -1.23 -5.03 -16.52
CA LYS A 182 -0.06 -5.39 -15.70
C LYS A 182 -0.43 -5.60 -14.24
N ILE A 183 0.44 -6.31 -13.56
CA ILE A 183 0.36 -6.51 -12.12
C ILE A 183 1.72 -6.21 -11.48
N ALA A 184 1.73 -5.44 -10.40
CA ALA A 184 2.86 -5.30 -9.50
C ALA A 184 2.65 -6.24 -8.30
N PHE A 185 3.70 -6.88 -7.88
CA PHE A 185 3.67 -7.82 -6.76
C PHE A 185 5.04 -7.92 -6.13
N VAL A 186 5.15 -8.57 -4.98
CA VAL A 186 6.45 -8.91 -4.39
C VAL A 186 6.74 -10.39 -4.60
N SER A 187 8.01 -10.72 -4.81
CA SER A 187 8.44 -12.09 -5.07
C SER A 187 9.84 -12.34 -4.53
N LYS A 188 10.09 -13.58 -4.07
CA LYS A 188 11.41 -14.05 -3.63
C LYS A 188 12.25 -14.70 -4.76
N ARG A 189 11.89 -14.52 -6.03
CA ARG A 189 12.64 -15.09 -7.20
C ARG A 189 14.14 -14.78 -7.18
N THR A 190 14.56 -13.71 -6.53
CA THR A 190 15.96 -13.31 -6.37
C THR A 190 16.48 -13.48 -4.94
N GLY A 191 15.83 -14.32 -4.13
CA GLY A 191 16.24 -14.65 -2.76
C GLY A 191 15.55 -13.86 -1.67
N THR A 192 15.35 -12.55 -1.84
CA THR A 192 14.62 -11.66 -0.94
C THR A 192 13.40 -11.09 -1.62
N PHE A 193 12.41 -10.61 -0.85
CA PHE A 193 11.25 -9.95 -1.44
C PHE A 193 11.65 -8.68 -2.18
N ARG A 194 11.34 -8.65 -3.48
CA ARG A 194 11.51 -7.49 -4.37
C ARG A 194 10.18 -7.16 -5.04
N VAL A 195 10.03 -5.90 -5.46
CA VAL A 195 8.89 -5.49 -6.29
C VAL A 195 9.15 -5.93 -7.73
N TRP A 196 8.21 -6.67 -8.26
CA TRP A 196 8.17 -7.17 -9.63
C TRP A 196 6.97 -6.60 -10.37
N VAL A 197 7.10 -6.49 -11.68
CA VAL A 197 5.99 -6.20 -12.58
C VAL A 197 5.99 -7.27 -13.68
N SER A 198 4.79 -7.77 -14.00
CA SER A 198 4.56 -8.65 -15.14
C SER A 198 3.32 -8.21 -15.92
N ASN A 199 3.09 -8.82 -17.07
CA ASN A 199 1.76 -8.83 -17.66
C ASN A 199 0.78 -9.56 -16.71
N LEU A 200 -0.53 -9.33 -16.87
CA LEU A 200 -1.54 -9.92 -15.97
C LEU A 200 -1.61 -11.45 -16.09
N ASP A 201 -1.13 -12.02 -17.18
CA ASP A 201 -1.00 -13.48 -17.38
C ASP A 201 0.26 -14.08 -16.75
N GLY A 202 1.14 -13.24 -16.20
CA GLY A 202 2.40 -13.65 -15.56
C GLY A 202 3.62 -13.61 -16.49
N SER A 203 3.43 -13.38 -17.78
CA SER A 203 4.54 -13.23 -18.73
C SER A 203 5.33 -11.93 -18.49
N ASP A 204 6.56 -11.89 -18.99
CA ASP A 204 7.46 -10.73 -18.91
C ASP A 204 7.69 -10.19 -17.48
N ALA A 205 7.77 -11.11 -16.50
CA ALA A 205 8.00 -10.76 -15.11
C ALA A 205 9.44 -10.27 -14.89
N LYS A 206 9.60 -9.07 -14.33
CA LYS A 206 10.90 -8.47 -14.03
C LYS A 206 10.89 -7.65 -12.75
N PRO A 207 12.02 -7.60 -11.99
CA PRO A 207 12.15 -6.69 -10.87
C PRO A 207 12.28 -5.25 -11.38
N ILE A 208 11.61 -4.30 -10.72
CA ILE A 208 11.59 -2.91 -11.17
C ILE A 208 12.26 -1.93 -10.22
N SER A 209 12.55 -2.34 -8.99
CA SER A 209 13.12 -1.45 -8.00
C SER A 209 14.48 -1.98 -7.53
N PRO A 210 15.59 -1.49 -8.14
CA PRO A 210 16.93 -1.89 -7.72
C PRO A 210 17.20 -1.39 -6.30
N THR A 211 17.79 -2.24 -5.48
CA THR A 211 18.23 -1.90 -4.12
C THR A 211 19.43 -2.77 -3.74
N LYS A 212 20.09 -2.40 -2.65
CA LYS A 212 21.14 -3.24 -2.05
C LYS A 212 20.52 -4.50 -1.43
N ASP A 213 21.24 -5.60 -1.48
CA ASP A 213 20.75 -6.87 -0.90
C ASP A 213 20.69 -6.83 0.63
N GLN A 214 21.62 -6.06 1.25
CA GLN A 214 21.72 -5.96 2.71
C GLN A 214 21.90 -4.51 3.17
N HIS A 215 21.37 -4.24 4.36
CA HIS A 215 21.60 -2.97 5.06
C HIS A 215 23.05 -2.89 5.55
N GLU A 216 23.75 -1.80 5.26
CA GLU A 216 25.20 -1.66 5.49
C GLU A 216 25.63 -1.93 6.94
N SER A 217 24.92 -1.37 7.91
CA SER A 217 25.28 -1.49 9.33
C SER A 217 24.64 -2.68 10.03
N LEU A 218 23.40 -3.05 9.66
CA LEU A 218 22.67 -4.14 10.32
C LEU A 218 23.02 -5.51 9.74
N LYS A 219 23.59 -5.57 8.54
CA LYS A 219 23.91 -6.81 7.80
C LYS A 219 22.69 -7.76 7.66
N LEU A 220 21.51 -7.17 7.62
CA LEU A 220 20.25 -7.88 7.44
C LEU A 220 19.73 -7.65 6.00
N PRO A 221 19.01 -8.61 5.42
CA PRO A 221 18.43 -8.46 4.10
C PRO A 221 17.51 -7.24 4.02
N ILE A 222 17.59 -6.49 2.91
CA ILE A 222 16.63 -5.44 2.60
C ILE A 222 15.52 -6.07 1.77
N GLU A 223 14.27 -5.83 2.17
CA GLU A 223 13.09 -6.26 1.47
C GLU A 223 12.25 -5.10 0.96
N GLN A 224 11.47 -5.37 -0.05
CA GLN A 224 10.48 -4.45 -0.61
C GLN A 224 9.10 -5.10 -0.52
N LYS A 225 8.09 -4.34 -0.07
CA LYS A 225 6.73 -4.85 0.14
C LYS A 225 5.69 -3.79 -0.24
N VAL A 226 4.46 -4.21 -0.37
CA VAL A 226 3.28 -3.35 -0.50
C VAL A 226 3.34 -2.43 -1.72
N PRO A 227 3.53 -2.96 -2.94
CA PRO A 227 3.43 -2.14 -4.13
C PRO A 227 2.00 -1.68 -4.36
N ALA A 228 1.82 -0.47 -4.91
CA ALA A 228 0.53 0.05 -5.34
C ALA A 228 0.68 0.85 -6.64
N TRP A 229 -0.14 0.59 -7.65
CA TRP A 229 -0.10 1.38 -8.88
C TRP A 229 -0.67 2.78 -8.67
N SER A 230 -0.02 3.78 -9.27
CA SER A 230 -0.59 5.13 -9.36
C SER A 230 -1.84 5.16 -10.24
N PRO A 231 -2.76 6.10 -10.01
CA PRO A 231 -3.96 6.25 -10.84
C PRO A 231 -3.67 6.43 -12.34
N ASP A 232 -2.53 7.02 -12.70
CA ASP A 232 -2.09 7.20 -14.09
C ASP A 232 -1.28 6.03 -14.66
N GLY A 233 -1.03 4.98 -13.87
CA GLY A 233 -0.29 3.79 -14.28
C GLY A 233 1.21 3.97 -14.51
N LYS A 234 1.79 5.10 -14.11
CA LYS A 234 3.21 5.40 -14.38
C LYS A 234 4.15 5.11 -13.23
N TRP A 235 3.64 5.03 -11.99
CA TRP A 235 4.44 4.95 -10.80
C TRP A 235 3.97 3.87 -9.85
N ILE A 236 4.90 3.33 -9.06
CA ILE A 236 4.63 2.30 -8.04
C ILE A 236 5.36 2.68 -6.76
N PRO A 237 4.66 3.17 -5.72
CA PRO A 237 5.19 3.28 -4.38
C PRO A 237 5.35 1.89 -3.79
N HIS A 238 6.35 1.74 -2.96
CA HIS A 238 6.57 0.52 -2.19
C HIS A 238 7.31 0.86 -0.90
N TRP A 239 7.11 0.03 0.08
CA TRP A 239 7.90 0.02 1.30
C TRP A 239 9.25 -0.66 1.03
N GLU A 240 10.31 -0.12 1.63
CA GLU A 240 11.63 -0.72 1.66
C GLU A 240 12.22 -0.63 3.06
N GLY A 241 12.78 -1.73 3.54
CA GLY A 241 13.42 -1.80 4.85
C GLY A 241 14.03 -3.16 5.10
N VAL A 242 14.61 -3.32 6.28
CA VAL A 242 15.18 -4.60 6.71
C VAL A 242 14.08 -5.62 6.99
N GLU A 243 14.36 -6.89 6.76
CA GLU A 243 13.42 -7.98 6.97
C GLU A 243 12.76 -7.96 8.36
N MET A 244 11.43 -8.01 8.39
CA MET A 244 10.60 -7.80 9.58
C MET A 244 10.37 -9.07 10.42
N ILE A 245 11.05 -10.18 10.19
CA ILE A 245 10.83 -11.45 10.91
C ILE A 245 10.85 -11.25 12.43
N HIS A 246 11.65 -10.30 12.90
CA HIS A 246 11.77 -10.00 14.34
C HIS A 246 10.74 -9.01 14.87
N MET A 247 9.98 -8.35 14.01
CA MET A 247 8.98 -7.35 14.39
C MET A 247 7.53 -7.82 14.22
N SER A 248 7.32 -9.00 13.65
CA SER A 248 5.97 -9.52 13.47
C SER A 248 5.30 -9.69 14.84
N PRO A 249 4.12 -9.12 15.05
CA PRO A 249 3.34 -9.37 16.26
C PRO A 249 3.00 -10.85 16.44
N PHE A 250 3.14 -11.63 15.35
CA PHE A 250 2.93 -13.09 15.36
C PHE A 250 4.12 -13.89 15.87
N THR A 251 5.33 -13.32 15.92
CA THR A 251 6.54 -14.06 16.34
C THR A 251 6.83 -14.00 17.84
N GLY A 252 6.25 -13.05 18.55
CA GLY A 252 6.45 -12.89 20.00
C GLY A 252 7.87 -12.49 20.42
N ILE A 253 8.79 -12.24 19.49
CA ILE A 253 10.17 -11.82 19.78
C ILE A 253 10.18 -10.30 19.90
N LYS A 254 10.38 -9.81 21.13
CA LYS A 254 10.51 -8.39 21.43
C LYS A 254 11.93 -8.08 21.87
N ASN A 255 12.70 -7.41 21.01
CA ASN A 255 13.95 -6.75 21.41
C ASN A 255 13.83 -5.24 21.11
N PRO A 256 13.46 -4.41 22.10
CA PRO A 256 13.12 -3.00 21.87
C PRO A 256 14.24 -2.19 21.18
N LYS A 257 15.50 -2.46 21.49
CA LYS A 257 16.63 -1.74 20.87
C LYS A 257 16.80 -2.13 19.40
N LYS A 258 16.76 -3.44 19.09
CA LYS A 258 16.87 -3.95 17.73
C LYS A 258 15.65 -3.54 16.89
N ASP A 259 14.46 -3.59 17.46
CA ASP A 259 13.21 -3.15 16.82
C ASP A 259 13.26 -1.67 16.45
N GLN A 260 13.85 -0.82 17.30
CA GLN A 260 14.01 0.60 17.01
C GLN A 260 15.00 0.84 15.86
N GLN A 261 16.13 0.14 15.82
CA GLN A 261 17.09 0.22 14.73
C GLN A 261 16.50 -0.25 13.41
N ILE A 262 15.77 -1.36 13.42
CA ILE A 262 15.09 -1.91 12.24
C ILE A 262 14.01 -0.94 11.76
N SER A 263 13.15 -0.43 12.63
CA SER A 263 12.10 0.51 12.25
C SER A 263 12.65 1.83 11.67
N ALA A 264 13.88 2.21 12.03
CA ALA A 264 14.55 3.36 11.45
C ALA A 264 14.92 3.18 9.97
N THR A 265 14.98 1.94 9.47
CA THR A 265 15.26 1.64 8.06
C THR A 265 14.05 1.80 7.15
N PHE A 266 12.83 1.78 7.72
CA PHE A 266 11.58 1.79 6.96
C PHE A 266 11.42 3.08 6.18
N SER A 267 11.29 2.92 4.89
CA SER A 267 11.16 4.04 3.97
C SER A 267 10.17 3.69 2.85
N VAL A 268 9.43 4.69 2.42
CA VAL A 268 8.62 4.62 1.22
C VAL A 268 9.42 5.18 0.05
N TRP A 269 9.44 4.44 -1.02
CA TRP A 269 10.04 4.78 -2.30
C TRP A 269 8.96 4.77 -3.39
N VAL A 270 9.19 5.55 -4.43
CA VAL A 270 8.38 5.52 -5.65
C VAL A 270 9.32 5.18 -6.81
N VAL A 271 8.93 4.20 -7.61
CA VAL A 271 9.65 3.79 -8.82
C VAL A 271 8.71 3.94 -10.03
N SER A 272 9.26 4.33 -11.18
CA SER A 272 8.51 4.33 -12.44
C SER A 272 8.18 2.90 -12.87
N SER A 273 7.04 2.71 -13.54
CA SER A 273 6.56 1.37 -13.96
C SER A 273 7.53 0.62 -14.89
N ASP A 274 8.45 1.33 -15.54
CA ASP A 274 9.54 0.78 -16.34
C ASP A 274 10.83 0.52 -15.53
N GLY A 275 10.88 0.95 -14.26
CA GLY A 275 12.03 0.79 -13.37
C GLY A 275 13.16 1.82 -13.56
N GLN A 276 13.04 2.77 -14.49
CA GLN A 276 14.13 3.69 -14.87
C GLN A 276 14.33 4.84 -13.87
N LYS A 277 13.28 5.26 -13.19
CA LYS A 277 13.31 6.39 -12.26
C LYS A 277 12.89 5.94 -10.87
N ARG A 278 13.60 6.42 -9.86
CA ARG A 278 13.31 6.09 -8.45
C ARG A 278 13.58 7.29 -7.56
N ARG A 279 12.68 7.54 -6.61
CA ARG A 279 12.90 8.53 -5.54
C ARG A 279 12.42 8.03 -4.19
N LYS A 280 13.07 8.50 -3.13
CA LYS A 280 12.62 8.30 -1.76
C LYS A 280 11.54 9.32 -1.42
N VAL A 281 10.42 8.86 -0.85
CA VAL A 281 9.35 9.71 -0.32
C VAL A 281 9.68 10.13 1.11
N GLY A 282 9.99 9.18 1.97
CA GLY A 282 10.30 9.43 3.37
C GLY A 282 10.20 8.18 4.23
N ARG A 283 10.28 8.35 5.56
CA ARG A 283 10.06 7.27 6.51
C ARG A 283 8.60 6.87 6.53
N GLY A 284 8.32 5.60 6.73
CA GLY A 284 6.98 5.06 6.85
C GLY A 284 6.82 3.71 6.16
N ASP A 285 5.60 3.23 6.18
CA ASP A 285 5.20 1.96 5.57
C ASP A 285 3.81 2.09 4.90
N ASP A 286 3.30 0.96 4.37
CA ASP A 286 1.98 0.79 3.79
C ASP A 286 1.56 1.91 2.81
N PRO A 287 2.38 2.18 1.77
CA PRO A 287 2.11 3.27 0.84
C PRO A 287 0.89 2.97 -0.05
N THR A 288 0.14 4.03 -0.36
CA THR A 288 -0.91 4.01 -1.38
C THR A 288 -1.03 5.37 -2.06
N TRP A 289 -1.91 5.49 -3.04
CA TRP A 289 -2.18 6.72 -3.77
C TRP A 289 -3.53 7.32 -3.40
N SER A 290 -3.57 8.63 -3.24
CA SER A 290 -4.84 9.34 -3.31
C SER A 290 -5.36 9.40 -4.75
N PRO A 291 -6.66 9.61 -4.97
CA PRO A 291 -7.24 9.69 -6.31
C PRO A 291 -6.60 10.75 -7.21
N ASP A 292 -6.15 11.85 -6.63
CA ASP A 292 -5.46 12.96 -7.29
C ASP A 292 -3.94 12.76 -7.45
N GLY A 293 -3.43 11.54 -7.20
CA GLY A 293 -2.07 11.16 -7.51
C GLY A 293 -1.00 11.54 -6.49
N TYR A 294 -1.38 11.78 -5.23
CA TYR A 294 -0.42 11.97 -4.14
C TYR A 294 -0.15 10.69 -3.37
N VAL A 295 1.09 10.48 -2.95
CA VAL A 295 1.48 9.32 -2.14
C VAL A 295 1.04 9.54 -0.70
N THR A 296 0.35 8.54 -0.16
CA THR A 296 0.07 8.44 1.28
C THR A 296 0.87 7.30 1.89
N ARG A 297 1.22 7.45 3.16
CA ARG A 297 1.95 6.43 3.91
C ARG A 297 1.60 6.45 5.39
N ALA A 298 1.72 5.32 6.04
CA ALA A 298 1.61 5.21 7.48
C ALA A 298 2.97 5.51 8.15
N PHE A 299 2.94 6.19 9.27
CA PHE A 299 4.10 6.47 10.09
C PHE A 299 3.83 6.04 11.52
N PRO A 300 4.63 5.09 12.08
CA PRO A 300 4.47 4.66 13.46
C PRO A 300 4.69 5.83 14.42
N ASP A 301 3.71 6.12 15.27
CA ASP A 301 3.82 7.15 16.31
C ASP A 301 3.52 6.53 17.66
N ARG A 302 4.58 6.26 18.43
CA ARG A 302 4.50 5.61 19.74
C ARG A 302 3.86 6.52 20.80
N GLU A 303 4.07 7.83 20.72
CA GLU A 303 3.52 8.80 21.67
C GLU A 303 2.01 8.94 21.47
N ARG A 304 1.57 8.90 20.21
CA ARG A 304 0.15 8.90 19.87
C ARG A 304 -0.56 7.59 20.23
N GLY A 305 0.19 6.47 20.33
CA GLY A 305 -0.35 5.12 20.53
C GLY A 305 -1.06 4.55 19.30
N GLY A 306 -0.74 5.03 18.08
CA GLY A 306 -1.26 4.58 16.81
C GLY A 306 -0.56 5.30 15.65
N PRO A 307 -0.74 4.88 14.39
CA PRO A 307 -0.04 5.48 13.27
C PRO A 307 -0.56 6.88 12.95
N LYS A 308 0.33 7.71 12.43
CA LYS A 308 -0.01 8.88 11.62
C LYS A 308 -0.11 8.46 10.17
N ILE A 309 -1.14 8.92 9.48
CA ILE A 309 -1.23 8.79 8.03
C ILE A 309 -0.81 10.11 7.42
N MET A 310 0.23 10.07 6.62
CA MET A 310 0.82 11.24 5.97
C MET A 310 0.49 11.20 4.48
N ILE A 311 0.19 12.35 3.90
CA ILE A 311 0.07 12.56 2.45
C ILE A 311 1.13 13.56 2.01
N GLU A 312 1.86 13.23 0.93
CA GLU A 312 2.77 14.15 0.27
C GLU A 312 1.98 14.97 -0.76
N THR A 313 1.95 16.28 -0.60
CA THR A 313 1.24 17.21 -1.52
C THR A 313 2.23 18.16 -2.18
N SER A 314 1.77 18.97 -3.14
CA SER A 314 2.59 20.00 -3.78
C SER A 314 3.07 21.09 -2.80
N SER A 315 2.35 21.29 -1.68
CA SER A 315 2.71 22.24 -0.62
C SER A 315 3.51 21.62 0.53
N GLY A 316 3.85 20.34 0.44
CA GLY A 316 4.57 19.58 1.46
C GLY A 316 3.76 18.43 2.06
N GLU A 317 4.21 17.93 3.18
CA GLU A 317 3.54 16.81 3.87
C GLU A 317 2.43 17.31 4.79
N LYS A 318 1.32 16.59 4.79
CA LYS A 318 0.16 16.83 5.66
C LYS A 318 -0.25 15.54 6.36
N GLU A 319 -0.66 15.63 7.63
CA GLU A 319 -1.30 14.52 8.34
C GLU A 319 -2.78 14.42 7.95
N LEU A 320 -3.22 13.18 7.74
CA LEU A 320 -4.63 12.82 7.58
C LEU A 320 -5.14 12.21 8.89
N PRO A 321 -6.02 12.87 9.65
CA PRO A 321 -6.48 12.40 10.96
C PRO A 321 -7.54 11.30 10.86
N ILE A 322 -7.38 10.37 9.92
CA ILE A 322 -8.35 9.30 9.64
C ILE A 322 -8.30 8.14 10.64
N VAL A 323 -7.17 7.98 11.36
CA VAL A 323 -7.03 6.98 12.44
C VAL A 323 -7.04 7.69 13.79
N PRO A 324 -7.97 7.40 14.71
CA PRO A 324 -7.99 8.00 16.05
C PRO A 324 -6.75 7.63 16.87
N ARG A 325 -6.40 8.48 17.85
CA ARG A 325 -5.34 8.17 18.82
C ARG A 325 -5.64 6.90 19.61
N LYS A 326 -4.60 6.17 20.02
CA LYS A 326 -4.68 4.93 20.82
C LYS A 326 -5.53 3.84 20.17
N ARG A 327 -5.61 3.81 18.83
CA ARG A 327 -6.30 2.78 18.07
C ARG A 327 -5.31 1.98 17.23
N ASN A 328 -5.43 0.67 17.28
CA ASN A 328 -4.77 -0.19 16.30
C ASN A 328 -5.46 0.01 14.95
N TRP A 329 -4.72 -0.19 13.88
CA TRP A 329 -5.22 -0.02 12.52
C TRP A 329 -4.86 -1.22 11.65
N GLY A 330 -5.58 -1.32 10.56
CA GLY A 330 -5.25 -2.28 9.52
C GLY A 330 -5.02 -1.60 8.20
N ARG A 331 -5.36 -1.28 7.26
CA ARG A 331 -5.12 -0.51 6.04
C ARG A 331 -6.28 0.45 5.77
N PHE A 332 -6.05 1.35 4.83
CA PHE A 332 -7.12 2.17 4.28
C PHE A 332 -7.10 2.14 2.75
N THR A 333 -8.20 2.55 2.15
CA THR A 333 -8.35 2.76 0.72
C THR A 333 -9.10 4.06 0.47
N TRP A 334 -8.74 4.76 -0.60
CA TRP A 334 -9.47 5.92 -1.05
C TRP A 334 -10.74 5.50 -1.80
N LEU A 335 -11.79 6.31 -1.70
CA LEU A 335 -12.89 6.21 -2.65
C LEU A 335 -12.45 6.86 -3.97
N PRO A 336 -12.80 6.27 -5.13
CA PRO A 336 -12.57 6.93 -6.41
C PRO A 336 -13.32 8.25 -6.47
N GLU A 337 -12.76 9.24 -7.14
CA GLU A 337 -13.46 10.49 -7.40
C GLU A 337 -14.78 10.18 -8.13
N LYS A 338 -15.86 10.84 -7.69
CA LYS A 338 -17.13 10.76 -8.43
C LYS A 338 -16.89 11.32 -9.83
N ILE A 339 -16.92 10.45 -10.83
CA ILE A 339 -16.89 10.87 -12.24
C ILE A 339 -18.08 11.82 -12.40
N LYS A 340 -17.82 13.13 -12.53
CA LYS A 340 -18.87 14.07 -12.95
C LYS A 340 -19.35 13.61 -14.31
N PRO A 341 -20.66 13.46 -14.54
CA PRO A 341 -21.13 13.20 -15.89
C PRO A 341 -20.58 14.32 -16.78
N LYS A 342 -19.96 13.92 -17.91
CA LYS A 342 -19.56 14.90 -18.91
C LYS A 342 -20.82 15.70 -19.26
N SER A 343 -20.80 16.99 -19.00
CA SER A 343 -21.81 17.90 -19.54
C SER A 343 -21.75 17.77 -21.05
N ASN A 344 -22.82 17.28 -21.64
CA ASN A 344 -23.01 17.26 -23.09
C ASN A 344 -23.00 18.68 -23.65
#